data_5d5253495a966a947f14f97c06ff7882
#
_entry.id   5d5253495a966a947f14f97c06ff7882
#
_cell.length_a   1.000
_cell.length_b   1.000
_cell.length_c   1.000
_cell.angle_alpha   90.00
_cell.angle_beta   90.00
_cell.angle_gamma   90.00
#
_symmetry.space_group_name_H-M   'P 1'
#
loop_
_entity.id
_entity.type
_entity.pdbx_description
1 polymer ?
#
loop_
_entity_poly.entity_id
_entity_poly.type
_entity_poly.pdbx_seq_one_letter_code
_entity_poly.pdbx_strand_id
1 'polypeptide(L)'
;MNHYQWIWRYAQAYKSKSLLALLFIFLNALLIIINPLLAGELIDKVIDGGQDNLLVPILALMIGITLFRTTIRYSYQMLFERIGQNTLFVLRQDMYRKLQELDFDFFNHTRVGDIMARMTGDTDAIRHFVSWVTYNILESILWFVMAVAVMGTIHLPLMLALVA
;
A
#
# COMPACT_ATOMS: atom_id res chain seq x y z
N MET A 1 -24.00 -17.90 2.15
CA MET A 1 -22.53 -17.85 2.06
C MET A 1 -22.05 -16.68 2.89
N ASN A 2 -21.22 -16.89 3.91
CA ASN A 2 -20.78 -15.79 4.78
C ASN A 2 -19.90 -14.82 3.97
N HIS A 3 -20.13 -13.52 4.13
CA HIS A 3 -19.38 -12.44 3.43
C HIS A 3 -17.86 -12.61 3.56
N TYR A 4 -17.37 -13.11 4.69
CA TYR A 4 -15.95 -13.39 4.95
C TYR A 4 -15.38 -14.54 4.10
N GLN A 5 -16.18 -15.59 3.81
CA GLN A 5 -15.73 -16.72 2.99
C GLN A 5 -15.56 -16.31 1.51
N TRP A 6 -16.37 -15.39 1.04
CA TRP A 6 -16.27 -14.84 -0.29
C TRP A 6 -14.97 -14.04 -0.46
N ILE A 7 -14.70 -13.08 0.44
CA ILE A 7 -13.45 -12.29 0.44
C ILE A 7 -12.22 -13.21 0.54
N TRP A 8 -12.28 -14.23 1.41
CA TRP A 8 -11.19 -15.20 1.61
C TRP A 8 -10.87 -16.02 0.36
N ARG A 9 -11.89 -16.41 -0.41
CA ARG A 9 -11.70 -17.14 -1.68
C ARG A 9 -10.90 -16.31 -2.70
N TYR A 10 -11.17 -15.03 -2.81
CA TYR A 10 -10.42 -14.11 -3.70
C TYR A 10 -9.01 -13.85 -3.17
N ALA A 11 -8.83 -13.66 -1.88
CA ALA A 11 -7.52 -13.47 -1.27
C ALA A 11 -6.62 -14.70 -1.44
N GLN A 12 -7.19 -15.91 -1.39
CA GLN A 12 -6.42 -17.15 -1.57
C GLN A 12 -5.80 -17.30 -2.97
N ALA A 13 -6.49 -16.84 -4.01
CA ALA A 13 -5.99 -16.92 -5.38
C ALA A 13 -4.70 -16.10 -5.61
N TYR A 14 -4.44 -15.09 -4.75
CA TYR A 14 -3.30 -14.17 -4.90
C TYR A 14 -2.30 -14.22 -3.74
N LYS A 15 -2.31 -15.27 -2.90
CA LYS A 15 -1.45 -15.39 -1.71
C LYS A 15 0.03 -15.13 -1.97
N SER A 16 0.59 -15.70 -3.03
CA SER A 16 2.01 -15.52 -3.38
C SER A 16 2.33 -14.08 -3.77
N LYS A 17 1.45 -13.43 -4.54
CA LYS A 17 1.61 -12.03 -4.94
C LYS A 17 1.42 -11.08 -3.76
N SER A 18 0.45 -11.36 -2.88
CA SER A 18 0.23 -10.60 -1.66
C SER A 18 1.40 -10.72 -0.70
N LEU A 19 1.97 -11.92 -0.54
CA LEU A 19 3.15 -12.15 0.30
C LEU A 19 4.38 -11.40 -0.24
N LEU A 20 4.59 -11.43 -1.56
CA LEU A 20 5.67 -10.67 -2.20
C LEU A 20 5.49 -9.16 -2.01
N ALA A 21 4.26 -8.66 -2.16
CA ALA A 21 3.95 -7.26 -1.93
C ALA A 21 4.19 -6.84 -0.48
N LEU A 22 3.80 -7.67 0.50
CA LEU A 22 4.07 -7.44 1.92
C LEU A 22 5.58 -7.39 2.22
N LEU A 23 6.36 -8.28 1.61
CA LEU A 23 7.81 -8.28 1.73
C LEU A 23 8.41 -6.98 1.18
N PHE A 24 7.93 -6.49 0.03
CA PHE A 24 8.37 -5.21 -0.54
C PHE A 24 7.98 -4.01 0.33
N ILE A 25 6.78 -4.00 0.91
CA ILE A 25 6.36 -2.94 1.86
C ILE A 25 7.29 -2.94 3.08
N PHE A 26 7.58 -4.13 3.64
CA PHE A 26 8.48 -4.27 4.79
C PHE A 26 9.90 -3.79 4.45
N LEU A 27 10.44 -4.19 3.30
CA LEU A 27 11.76 -3.75 2.84
C LEU A 27 11.80 -2.23 2.63
N ASN A 28 10.76 -1.65 2.01
CA ASN A 28 10.65 -0.21 1.85
C ASN A 28 10.59 0.53 3.19
N ALA A 29 9.89 -0.02 4.19
CA ALA A 29 9.83 0.55 5.53
C ALA A 29 11.20 0.54 6.24
N LEU A 30 12.00 -0.51 6.08
CA LEU A 30 13.37 -0.55 6.60
C LEU A 30 14.28 0.49 5.95
N LEU A 31 14.16 0.67 4.65
CA LEU A 31 14.99 1.61 3.89
C LEU A 31 14.67 3.09 4.17
N ILE A 32 13.48 3.40 4.72
CA ILE A 32 13.09 4.81 4.97
C ILE A 32 13.99 5.49 5.99
N ILE A 33 14.54 4.73 6.94
CA ILE A 33 15.36 5.25 8.04
C ILE A 33 16.75 5.66 7.54
N ILE A 34 17.22 5.12 6.43
CA ILE A 34 18.59 5.33 5.96
C ILE A 34 18.82 6.80 5.54
N ASN A 35 17.86 7.43 4.86
CA ASN A 35 18.03 8.81 4.40
C ASN A 35 18.15 9.84 5.55
N PRO A 36 17.34 9.80 6.63
CA PRO A 36 17.55 10.64 7.80
C PRO A 36 18.91 10.42 8.49
N LEU A 37 19.38 9.16 8.57
CA LEU A 37 20.70 8.87 9.13
C LEU A 37 21.83 9.45 8.29
N LEU A 38 21.77 9.31 6.96
CA LEU A 38 22.73 9.91 6.04
C LEU A 38 22.67 11.44 6.07
N ALA A 39 21.49 12.03 6.28
CA ALA A 39 21.35 13.48 6.43
C ALA A 39 22.04 13.96 7.72
N GLY A 40 21.92 13.21 8.82
CA GLY A 40 22.66 13.47 10.06
C GLY A 40 24.18 13.40 9.84
N GLU A 41 24.67 12.32 9.21
CA GLU A 41 26.10 12.21 8.89
C GLU A 41 26.62 13.32 7.96
N LEU A 42 25.79 13.80 7.04
CA LEU A 42 26.13 14.92 6.17
C LEU A 42 26.31 16.21 6.98
N ILE A 43 25.43 16.47 7.95
CA ILE A 43 25.54 17.64 8.83
C ILE A 43 26.80 17.53 9.67
N ASP A 44 26.98 16.42 10.40
CA ASP A 44 28.06 16.25 11.37
C ASP A 44 29.44 16.21 10.71
N LYS A 45 29.60 15.52 9.59
CA LYS A 45 30.91 15.31 8.95
C LYS A 45 31.26 16.38 7.93
N VAL A 46 30.29 16.86 7.14
CA VAL A 46 30.55 17.80 6.05
C VAL A 46 30.39 19.24 6.52
N ILE A 47 29.28 19.57 7.18
CA ILE A 47 29.00 20.96 7.60
C ILE A 47 29.85 21.32 8.83
N ASP A 48 29.74 20.54 9.91
CA ASP A 48 30.42 20.82 11.15
C ASP A 48 31.89 20.37 11.15
N GLY A 49 32.16 19.23 10.47
CA GLY A 49 33.50 18.64 10.39
C GLY A 49 34.38 19.17 9.25
N GLY A 50 33.82 19.97 8.31
CA GLY A 50 34.57 20.56 7.21
C GLY A 50 35.12 19.55 6.19
N GLN A 51 34.56 18.34 6.12
CA GLN A 51 35.00 17.26 5.20
C GLN A 51 34.26 17.34 3.86
N ASP A 52 34.53 18.35 3.06
CA ASP A 52 33.86 18.60 1.77
C ASP A 52 33.97 17.44 0.78
N ASN A 53 35.00 16.61 0.89
CA ASN A 53 35.21 15.44 0.05
C ASN A 53 34.13 14.36 0.24
N LEU A 54 33.39 14.34 1.35
CA LEU A 54 32.31 13.40 1.64
C LEU A 54 30.95 13.87 1.12
N LEU A 55 30.80 15.13 0.72
CA LEU A 55 29.54 15.70 0.24
C LEU A 55 28.98 14.91 -0.94
N VAL A 56 29.77 14.76 -1.99
CA VAL A 56 29.32 14.09 -3.24
C VAL A 56 29.01 12.61 -3.00
N PRO A 57 29.85 11.82 -2.33
CA PRO A 57 29.53 10.43 -2.01
C PRO A 57 28.25 10.24 -1.20
N ILE A 58 28.01 11.04 -0.15
CA ILE A 58 26.82 10.93 0.68
C ILE A 58 25.57 11.29 -0.13
N LEU A 59 25.59 12.38 -0.90
CA LEU A 59 24.48 12.76 -1.78
C LEU A 59 24.19 11.70 -2.84
N ALA A 60 25.21 11.15 -3.47
CA ALA A 60 25.05 10.07 -4.45
C ALA A 60 24.40 8.82 -3.83
N LEU A 61 24.81 8.45 -2.61
CA LEU A 61 24.23 7.34 -1.88
C LEU A 61 22.77 7.60 -1.52
N MET A 62 22.42 8.81 -1.04
CA MET A 62 21.04 9.22 -0.73
C MET A 62 20.15 9.14 -1.97
N ILE A 63 20.63 9.62 -3.12
CA ILE A 63 19.92 9.54 -4.40
C ILE A 63 19.72 8.06 -4.80
N GLY A 64 20.77 7.24 -4.74
CA GLY A 64 20.71 5.83 -5.05
C GLY A 64 19.68 5.06 -4.21
N ILE A 65 19.68 5.28 -2.90
CA ILE A 65 18.71 4.69 -1.97
C ILE A 65 17.29 5.16 -2.29
N THR A 66 17.11 6.45 -2.60
CA THR A 66 15.80 7.00 -2.96
C THR A 66 15.26 6.38 -4.25
N LEU A 67 16.08 6.25 -5.29
CA LEU A 67 15.70 5.59 -6.54
C LEU A 67 15.34 4.11 -6.31
N PHE A 68 16.14 3.40 -5.53
CA PHE A 68 15.90 1.99 -5.19
C PHE A 68 14.57 1.83 -4.42
N ARG A 69 14.32 2.66 -3.40
CA ARG A 69 13.05 2.68 -2.65
C ARG A 69 11.86 2.97 -3.55
N THR A 70 11.99 3.95 -4.44
CA THR A 70 10.92 4.32 -5.38
C THR A 70 10.57 3.15 -6.31
N THR A 71 11.58 2.40 -6.76
CA THR A 71 11.38 1.20 -7.59
C THR A 71 10.65 0.09 -6.81
N ILE A 72 11.04 -0.15 -5.56
CA ILE A 72 10.34 -1.11 -4.68
C ILE A 72 8.89 -0.66 -4.45
N ARG A 73 8.68 0.63 -4.16
CA ARG A 73 7.33 1.20 -3.95
C ARG A 73 6.46 1.01 -5.18
N TYR A 74 6.95 1.35 -6.35
CA TYR A 74 6.23 1.13 -7.61
C TYR A 74 5.87 -0.36 -7.81
N SER A 75 6.78 -1.26 -7.47
CA SER A 75 6.57 -2.70 -7.64
C SER A 75 5.42 -3.23 -6.80
N TYR A 76 5.36 -2.91 -5.49
CA TYR A 76 4.24 -3.38 -4.67
C TYR A 76 2.93 -2.66 -4.97
N GLN A 77 2.95 -1.37 -5.32
CA GLN A 77 1.74 -0.66 -5.77
C GLN A 77 1.16 -1.32 -7.02
N MET A 78 2.01 -1.67 -8.00
CA MET A 78 1.59 -2.38 -9.21
C MET A 78 1.01 -3.77 -8.89
N LEU A 79 1.58 -4.49 -7.91
CA LEU A 79 1.03 -5.78 -7.48
C LEU A 79 -0.38 -5.63 -6.89
N PHE A 80 -0.57 -4.67 -5.98
CA PHE A 80 -1.88 -4.39 -5.39
C PHE A 80 -2.90 -3.92 -6.45
N GLU A 81 -2.49 -3.05 -7.38
CA GLU A 81 -3.37 -2.61 -8.46
C GLU A 81 -3.80 -3.78 -9.36
N ARG A 82 -2.90 -4.69 -9.70
CA ARG A 82 -3.25 -5.91 -10.45
C ARG A 82 -4.22 -6.81 -9.70
N ILE A 83 -4.06 -6.94 -8.38
CA ILE A 83 -5.00 -7.70 -7.53
C ILE A 83 -6.37 -7.01 -7.55
N GLY A 84 -6.43 -5.70 -7.39
CA GLY A 84 -7.66 -4.91 -7.44
C GLY A 84 -8.38 -5.04 -8.79
N GLN A 85 -7.66 -4.89 -9.90
CA GLN A 85 -8.23 -5.03 -11.26
C GLN A 85 -8.78 -6.44 -11.52
N ASN A 86 -8.05 -7.47 -11.11
CA ASN A 86 -8.54 -8.84 -11.25
C ASN A 86 -9.78 -9.10 -10.37
N THR A 87 -9.80 -8.56 -9.16
CA THR A 87 -10.98 -8.65 -8.27
C THR A 87 -12.18 -7.96 -8.91
N LEU A 88 -11.99 -6.77 -9.46
CA LEU A 88 -13.02 -6.03 -10.20
C LEU A 88 -13.56 -6.84 -11.38
N PHE A 89 -12.67 -7.43 -12.18
CA PHE A 89 -13.06 -8.22 -13.33
C PHE A 89 -13.96 -9.40 -12.93
N VAL A 90 -13.53 -10.19 -11.95
CA VAL A 90 -14.30 -11.36 -11.51
C VAL A 90 -15.63 -10.93 -10.87
N LEU A 91 -15.62 -9.86 -10.07
CA LEU A 91 -16.84 -9.33 -9.45
C LEU A 91 -17.87 -8.90 -10.50
N ARG A 92 -17.44 -8.15 -11.52
CA ARG A 92 -18.33 -7.74 -12.62
C ARG A 92 -18.85 -8.92 -13.41
N GLN A 93 -18.04 -9.93 -13.66
CA GLN A 93 -18.45 -11.16 -14.33
C GLN A 93 -19.51 -11.92 -13.53
N ASP A 94 -19.33 -12.06 -12.21
CA ASP A 94 -20.30 -12.73 -11.34
C ASP A 94 -21.61 -11.94 -11.24
N MET A 95 -21.54 -10.60 -11.15
CA MET A 95 -22.73 -9.74 -11.17
C MET A 95 -23.48 -9.86 -12.50
N TYR A 96 -22.77 -9.82 -13.63
CA TYR A 96 -23.37 -9.93 -14.95
C TYR A 96 -24.06 -11.29 -15.13
N ARG A 97 -23.39 -12.39 -14.75
CA ARG A 97 -23.99 -13.71 -14.75
C ARG A 97 -25.24 -13.77 -13.90
N LYS A 98 -25.20 -13.18 -12.70
CA LYS A 98 -26.37 -13.14 -11.82
C LYS A 98 -27.53 -12.35 -12.39
N LEU A 99 -27.27 -11.23 -13.07
CA LEU A 99 -28.31 -10.46 -13.75
C LEU A 99 -29.00 -11.28 -14.86
N GLN A 100 -28.26 -12.13 -15.59
CA GLN A 100 -28.84 -12.99 -16.62
C GLN A 100 -29.75 -14.12 -16.06
N GLU A 101 -29.55 -14.48 -14.80
CA GLU A 101 -30.39 -15.49 -14.10
C GLU A 101 -31.68 -14.92 -13.49
N LEU A 102 -31.83 -13.58 -13.47
CA LEU A 102 -33.00 -12.93 -12.87
C LEU A 102 -34.18 -12.87 -13.82
N ASP A 103 -35.38 -13.01 -13.27
CA ASP A 103 -36.64 -12.97 -14.03
C ASP A 103 -36.98 -11.53 -14.50
N PHE A 104 -37.84 -11.44 -15.49
CA PHE A 104 -38.38 -10.17 -16.03
C PHE A 104 -39.05 -9.32 -14.95
N ASP A 105 -39.67 -9.94 -13.96
CA ASP A 105 -40.31 -9.23 -12.83
C ASP A 105 -39.32 -8.34 -12.07
N PHE A 106 -38.08 -8.81 -11.86
CA PHE A 106 -37.02 -8.00 -11.24
C PHE A 106 -36.75 -6.73 -12.07
N PHE A 107 -36.66 -6.83 -13.38
CA PHE A 107 -36.38 -5.70 -14.26
C PHE A 107 -37.53 -4.72 -14.39
N ASN A 108 -38.78 -5.17 -14.20
CA ASN A 108 -39.96 -4.31 -14.16
C ASN A 108 -39.98 -3.42 -12.90
N HIS A 109 -39.42 -3.89 -11.80
CA HIS A 109 -39.41 -3.17 -10.51
C HIS A 109 -38.08 -2.47 -10.21
N THR A 110 -37.01 -2.73 -10.97
CA THR A 110 -35.69 -2.18 -10.73
C THR A 110 -35.24 -1.30 -11.90
N ARG A 111 -34.82 -0.08 -11.62
CA ARG A 111 -34.32 0.84 -12.66
C ARG A 111 -32.98 0.35 -13.20
N VAL A 112 -32.86 0.22 -14.49
CA VAL A 112 -31.60 -0.19 -15.16
C VAL A 112 -30.43 0.75 -14.77
N GLY A 113 -30.70 2.05 -14.59
CA GLY A 113 -29.71 3.02 -14.12
C GLY A 113 -29.11 2.69 -12.76
N ASP A 114 -29.92 2.17 -11.82
CA ASP A 114 -29.45 1.80 -10.47
C ASP A 114 -28.54 0.55 -10.56
N ILE A 115 -28.89 -0.41 -11.42
CA ILE A 115 -28.05 -1.58 -11.68
C ILE A 115 -26.71 -1.15 -12.27
N MET A 116 -26.72 -0.26 -13.26
CA MET A 116 -25.49 0.23 -13.90
C MET A 116 -24.63 1.04 -12.93
N ALA A 117 -25.22 1.89 -12.08
CA ALA A 117 -24.52 2.63 -11.06
C ALA A 117 -23.78 1.70 -10.08
N ARG A 118 -24.43 0.61 -9.62
CA ARG A 118 -23.78 -0.40 -8.78
C ARG A 118 -22.70 -1.18 -9.50
N MET A 119 -22.93 -1.57 -10.76
CA MET A 119 -21.94 -2.30 -11.56
C MET A 119 -20.69 -1.47 -11.91
N THR A 120 -20.79 -0.15 -11.89
CA THR A 120 -19.67 0.75 -12.19
C THR A 120 -19.12 1.35 -10.90
N GLY A 121 -19.89 2.17 -10.18
CA GLY A 121 -19.45 2.94 -9.03
C GLY A 121 -19.08 2.07 -7.83
N ASP A 122 -19.98 1.20 -7.39
CA ASP A 122 -19.76 0.39 -6.19
C ASP A 122 -18.62 -0.62 -6.42
N THR A 123 -18.55 -1.21 -7.61
CA THR A 123 -17.46 -2.15 -7.93
C THR A 123 -16.10 -1.45 -8.02
N ASP A 124 -16.06 -0.20 -8.51
CA ASP A 124 -14.83 0.61 -8.52
C ASP A 124 -14.40 1.01 -7.10
N ALA A 125 -15.35 1.31 -6.20
CA ALA A 125 -15.04 1.56 -4.79
C ALA A 125 -14.39 0.33 -4.13
N ILE A 126 -14.90 -0.89 -4.42
CA ILE A 126 -14.30 -2.15 -3.94
C ILE A 126 -12.88 -2.33 -4.51
N ARG A 127 -12.67 -2.08 -5.80
CA ARG A 127 -11.34 -2.12 -6.41
C ARG A 127 -10.38 -1.16 -5.70
N HIS A 128 -10.80 0.08 -5.50
CA HIS A 128 -10.00 1.10 -4.83
C HIS A 128 -9.65 0.69 -3.40
N PHE A 129 -10.59 0.09 -2.67
CA PHE A 129 -10.34 -0.42 -1.33
C PHE A 129 -9.32 -1.56 -1.34
N VAL A 130 -9.48 -2.55 -2.22
CA VAL A 130 -8.58 -3.72 -2.30
C VAL A 130 -7.18 -3.31 -2.77
N SER A 131 -7.05 -2.37 -3.71
CA SER A 131 -5.76 -1.88 -4.18
C SER A 131 -5.19 -0.81 -3.25
N TRP A 132 -5.62 0.43 -3.40
CA TRP A 132 -4.99 1.60 -2.80
C TRP A 132 -5.12 1.66 -1.27
N VAL A 133 -6.34 1.45 -0.73
CA VAL A 133 -6.57 1.58 0.72
C VAL A 133 -5.81 0.52 1.50
N THR A 134 -5.80 -0.73 1.01
CA THR A 134 -5.15 -1.84 1.70
C THR A 134 -3.64 -1.63 1.85
N TYR A 135 -2.91 -1.28 0.78
CA TYR A 135 -1.47 -1.09 0.93
C TYR A 135 -1.13 0.17 1.72
N ASN A 136 -1.93 1.24 1.63
CA ASN A 136 -1.71 2.45 2.43
C ASN A 136 -1.87 2.21 3.93
N ILE A 137 -2.89 1.43 4.33
CA ILE A 137 -3.06 1.04 5.74
C ILE A 137 -1.84 0.24 6.23
N LEU A 138 -1.41 -0.76 5.46
CA LEU A 138 -0.24 -1.58 5.81
C LEU A 138 1.04 -0.75 5.89
N GLU A 139 1.26 0.14 4.93
CA GLU A 139 2.40 1.05 4.89
C GLU A 139 2.38 2.00 6.11
N SER A 140 1.23 2.60 6.42
CA SER A 140 1.07 3.52 7.55
C SER A 140 1.31 2.84 8.90
N ILE A 141 0.80 1.62 9.09
CA ILE A 141 1.04 0.84 10.29
C ILE A 141 2.54 0.55 10.46
N LEU A 142 3.21 0.11 9.39
CA LEU A 142 4.65 -0.16 9.44
C LEU A 142 5.47 1.10 9.73
N TRP A 143 5.12 2.22 9.10
CA TRP A 143 5.80 3.50 9.37
C TRP A 143 5.61 3.96 10.81
N PHE A 144 4.39 3.84 11.35
CA PHE A 144 4.12 4.18 12.73
C PHE A 144 4.94 3.31 13.70
N VAL A 145 4.94 1.99 13.50
CA VAL A 145 5.72 1.04 14.32
C VAL A 145 7.21 1.36 14.24
N MET A 146 7.74 1.62 13.04
CA MET A 146 9.15 1.97 12.85
C MET A 146 9.49 3.31 13.50
N ALA A 147 8.63 4.32 13.39
CA ALA A 147 8.84 5.61 14.04
C ALA A 147 8.88 5.48 15.57
N VAL A 148 7.93 4.75 16.16
CA VAL A 148 7.90 4.46 17.61
C VAL A 148 9.14 3.69 18.05
N ALA A 149 9.55 2.67 17.29
CA ALA A 149 10.75 1.90 17.61
C ALA A 149 12.03 2.75 17.60
N VAL A 150 12.22 3.57 16.56
CA VAL A 150 13.41 4.46 16.44
C VAL A 150 13.39 5.54 17.52
N MET A 151 12.26 6.20 17.75
CA MET A 151 12.15 7.22 18.80
C MET A 151 12.36 6.63 20.20
N GLY A 152 11.90 5.40 20.44
CA GLY A 152 12.11 4.69 21.70
C GLY A 152 13.58 4.45 22.03
N THR A 153 14.42 4.26 21.01
CA THR A 153 15.88 4.11 21.22
C THR A 153 16.61 5.43 21.44
N ILE A 154 16.07 6.56 20.93
CA ILE A 154 16.71 7.88 21.02
C ILE A 154 16.24 8.62 22.28
N HIS A 155 14.93 8.72 22.50
CA HIS A 155 14.38 9.54 23.60
C HIS A 155 12.99 9.04 24.02
N LEU A 156 12.94 8.25 25.10
CA LEU A 156 11.72 7.63 25.61
C LEU A 156 10.56 8.62 25.88
N PRO A 157 10.79 9.80 26.50
CA PRO A 157 9.72 10.78 26.73
C PRO A 157 9.06 11.30 25.45
N LEU A 158 9.85 11.52 24.36
CA LEU A 158 9.32 11.94 23.07
C LEU A 158 8.49 10.84 22.41
N MET A 159 8.92 9.57 22.53
CA MET A 159 8.14 8.42 22.06
C MET A 159 6.78 8.36 22.75
N LEU A 160 6.75 8.52 24.08
CA LEU A 160 5.48 8.52 24.84
C LEU A 160 4.56 9.67 24.43
N ALA A 161 5.10 10.85 24.16
CA ALA A 161 4.34 12.00 23.69
C ALA A 161 3.78 11.80 22.24
N LEU A 162 4.42 10.96 21.41
CA LEU A 162 3.93 10.65 20.08
C LEU A 162 2.76 9.66 20.10
N VAL A 163 2.73 8.76 21.10
CA VAL A 163 1.73 7.68 21.21
C VAL A 163 0.50 8.11 22.03
N ALA A 164 0.63 9.16 22.87
CA ALA A 164 -0.44 9.70 23.71
C ALA A 164 -1.42 10.56 22.92
#